data_a2cbc7df94a48d1ef6dba9eb5248bc66
#
_entry.id   a2cbc7df94a48d1ef6dba9eb5248bc66
#
_cell.length_a   1.000
_cell.length_b   1.000
_cell.length_c   1.000
_cell.angle_alpha   90.00
_cell.angle_beta   90.00
_cell.angle_gamma   90.00
#
_symmetry.space_group_name_H-M   'P 1'
#
loop_
_entity.id
_entity.type
_entity.pdbx_description
1 polymer ?
#
loop_
_entity_poly.entity_id
_entity_poly.type
_entity_poly.pdbx_seq_one_letter_code
_entity_poly.pdbx_strand_id
1 'polypeptide(L)'
;MMCEFTLYTASDPRAAATDDSALESALKAPHLIDNSVLLGDTEPVSAGDIPTKVLFSCSGITHAMHLALEHDEEPTSGNYRSFRKFLANLVSASGGVAFCVATGEIITGENTHGYVYPSVNEYMPMLTVACFYMPDKPFSAYVEEFVDGLAELLPFALPRAYGKNETPEYIYSGNEKQQFIDFLKTEQAPVWYATKPVTHVLISDATRGVSADGFRASRVALSVCAAVWEYPEWRYALTRVLEFMMTLFDGFFAQIVPSEQLGTAAWWWQGIPQSTGYVFAVGKPYMSLIPDCGSEKNISKNDGFAMFDENALPIIPQELISIPKRNAHNRAITRDDFTPAASIPLTTGRNV
;
A
#
# COMPACT_ATOMS: atom_id res chain seq x y z
N MET A 1 -22.56 20.54 2.46
CA MET A 1 -21.36 19.68 2.59
C MET A 1 -20.42 20.40 3.53
N MET A 2 -20.13 19.86 4.68
CA MET A 2 -19.22 20.49 5.65
C MET A 2 -17.83 20.67 5.05
N CYS A 3 -17.34 21.90 5.04
CA CYS A 3 -15.99 22.24 4.55
C CYS A 3 -15.00 22.11 5.72
N GLU A 4 -14.67 20.87 6.07
CA GLU A 4 -13.75 20.56 7.16
C GLU A 4 -12.44 20.01 6.63
N PHE A 5 -11.34 20.55 7.13
CA PHE A 5 -9.99 20.09 6.87
C PHE A 5 -9.24 19.84 8.18
N THR A 6 -8.32 18.92 8.15
CA THR A 6 -7.34 18.74 9.22
C THR A 6 -5.98 19.16 8.70
N LEU A 7 -5.35 20.12 9.35
CA LEU A 7 -3.96 20.52 9.09
C LEU A 7 -3.04 19.57 9.87
N TYR A 8 -2.12 18.93 9.18
CA TYR A 8 -1.09 18.08 9.74
C TYR A 8 0.27 18.74 9.62
N THR A 9 1.04 18.80 10.73
CA THR A 9 2.31 19.51 10.82
C THR A 9 3.37 18.74 11.60
N ALA A 10 4.64 19.08 11.38
CA ALA A 10 5.77 18.48 12.10
C ALA A 10 5.96 19.04 13.51
N SER A 11 5.31 20.16 13.85
CA SER A 11 5.34 20.78 15.18
C SER A 11 4.00 21.42 15.47
N ASP A 12 3.71 21.72 16.72
CA ASP A 12 2.51 22.50 17.08
C ASP A 12 2.56 23.87 16.38
N PRO A 13 1.66 24.17 15.41
CA PRO A 13 1.70 25.41 14.66
C PRO A 13 1.44 26.65 15.51
N ARG A 14 0.70 26.52 16.61
CA ARG A 14 0.44 27.64 17.53
C ARG A 14 1.66 27.96 18.38
N ALA A 15 2.36 26.94 18.87
CA ALA A 15 3.61 27.13 19.60
C ALA A 15 4.71 27.68 18.67
N ALA A 16 4.82 27.14 17.45
CA ALA A 16 5.80 27.60 16.47
C ALA A 16 5.56 29.05 16.01
N ALA A 17 4.31 29.50 15.96
CA ALA A 17 3.93 30.87 15.58
C ALA A 17 4.47 31.95 16.54
N THR A 18 4.88 31.60 17.78
CA THR A 18 5.51 32.55 18.70
C THR A 18 6.86 33.05 18.18
N ASP A 19 7.56 32.24 17.40
CA ASP A 19 8.89 32.52 16.89
C ASP A 19 8.90 32.79 15.35
N ASP A 20 7.77 32.57 14.67
CA ASP A 20 7.61 32.74 13.21
C ASP A 20 6.46 33.70 12.88
N SER A 21 6.82 34.91 12.50
CA SER A 21 5.84 35.96 12.13
C SER A 21 5.02 35.65 10.90
N ALA A 22 5.54 34.83 9.96
CA ALA A 22 4.80 34.39 8.79
C ALA A 22 3.70 33.40 9.17
N LEU A 23 4.03 32.46 10.04
CA LEU A 23 3.09 31.48 10.57
C LEU A 23 2.06 32.16 11.50
N GLU A 24 2.48 33.10 12.36
CA GLU A 24 1.56 33.91 13.16
C GLU A 24 0.55 34.66 12.28
N SER A 25 1.02 35.27 11.20
CA SER A 25 0.16 35.95 10.23
C SER A 25 -0.78 34.98 9.51
N ALA A 26 -0.29 33.81 9.15
CA ALA A 26 -1.08 32.78 8.46
C ALA A 26 -2.16 32.14 9.35
N LEU A 27 -1.95 32.08 10.67
CA LEU A 27 -2.94 31.58 11.62
C LEU A 27 -4.07 32.57 11.93
N LYS A 28 -4.01 33.79 11.43
CA LYS A 28 -5.11 34.75 11.57
C LYS A 28 -6.25 34.35 10.66
N ALA A 29 -7.24 33.66 11.23
CA ALA A 29 -8.41 33.19 10.49
C ALA A 29 -9.19 34.36 9.86
N PRO A 30 -9.48 34.31 8.54
CA PRO A 30 -10.22 35.37 7.88
C PRO A 30 -11.70 35.36 8.24
N HIS A 31 -12.29 36.56 8.37
CA HIS A 31 -13.72 36.73 8.28
C HIS A 31 -14.12 36.82 6.81
N LEU A 32 -15.03 35.96 6.41
CA LEU A 32 -15.60 35.92 5.06
C LEU A 32 -16.93 36.67 5.06
N ILE A 33 -17.52 36.90 3.89
CA ILE A 33 -18.70 37.74 3.73
C ILE A 33 -19.87 37.26 4.61
N ASP A 34 -20.18 35.96 4.55
CA ASP A 34 -21.30 35.33 5.27
C ASP A 34 -20.83 34.18 6.17
N ASN A 35 -19.52 34.11 6.48
CA ASN A 35 -18.96 32.98 7.17
C ASN A 35 -17.65 33.35 7.87
N SER A 36 -17.19 32.53 8.79
CA SER A 36 -15.87 32.63 9.38
C SER A 36 -15.12 31.28 9.35
N VAL A 37 -13.80 31.35 9.43
CA VAL A 37 -12.95 30.17 9.53
C VAL A 37 -12.74 29.85 11.00
N LEU A 38 -13.15 28.66 11.39
CA LEU A 38 -12.98 28.12 12.74
C LEU A 38 -11.66 27.35 12.83
N LEU A 39 -10.85 27.67 13.83
CA LEU A 39 -9.60 26.98 14.14
C LEU A 39 -9.79 26.17 15.41
N GLY A 40 -9.77 24.87 15.30
CA GLY A 40 -9.79 23.93 16.43
C GLY A 40 -8.47 23.93 17.21
N ASP A 41 -8.44 23.15 18.28
CA ASP A 41 -7.22 22.97 19.06
C ASP A 41 -6.19 22.13 18.29
N THR A 42 -4.92 22.28 18.67
CA THR A 42 -3.83 21.45 18.13
C THR A 42 -3.65 20.25 19.03
N GLU A 43 -3.63 19.07 18.45
CA GLU A 43 -3.47 17.81 19.17
C GLU A 43 -2.25 17.04 18.64
N PRO A 44 -1.49 16.37 19.52
CA PRO A 44 -0.44 15.45 19.08
C PRO A 44 -1.08 14.22 18.42
N VAL A 45 -0.49 13.75 17.32
CA VAL A 45 -0.96 12.58 16.60
C VAL A 45 0.14 11.53 16.43
N SER A 46 -0.25 10.27 16.44
CA SER A 46 0.64 9.15 16.11
C SER A 46 0.52 8.78 14.64
N ALA A 47 1.53 8.10 14.10
CA ALA A 47 1.53 7.68 12.70
C ALA A 47 0.31 6.80 12.33
N GLY A 48 -0.25 6.07 13.30
CA GLY A 48 -1.44 5.24 13.10
C GLY A 48 -2.74 6.03 12.92
N ASP A 49 -2.77 7.27 13.39
CA ASP A 49 -3.95 8.13 13.35
C ASP A 49 -3.96 9.04 12.11
N ILE A 50 -2.87 9.02 11.33
CA ILE A 50 -2.70 9.90 10.18
C ILE A 50 -3.13 9.17 8.91
N PRO A 51 -4.03 9.75 8.08
CA PRO A 51 -4.38 9.16 6.80
C PRO A 51 -3.14 8.90 5.93
N THR A 52 -3.07 7.74 5.31
CA THR A 52 -1.91 7.32 4.51
C THR A 52 -1.58 8.33 3.40
N LYS A 53 -2.59 8.91 2.77
CA LYS A 53 -2.41 9.99 1.77
C LYS A 53 -1.64 11.19 2.32
N VAL A 54 -1.88 11.53 3.58
CA VAL A 54 -1.21 12.63 4.27
C VAL A 54 0.25 12.29 4.54
N LEU A 55 0.53 11.08 5.00
CA LEU A 55 1.88 10.57 5.20
C LEU A 55 2.73 10.63 3.93
N PHE A 56 2.12 10.43 2.77
CA PHE A 56 2.80 10.56 1.47
C PHE A 56 3.00 12.01 1.01
N SER A 57 2.32 12.95 1.62
CA SER A 57 2.39 14.35 1.24
C SER A 57 3.27 15.19 2.16
N CYS A 58 3.52 14.73 3.38
CA CYS A 58 4.34 15.42 4.37
C CYS A 58 4.98 14.42 5.33
N SER A 59 6.26 14.59 5.63
CA SER A 59 7.00 13.74 6.57
C SER A 59 7.13 14.37 7.95
N GLY A 60 7.37 13.53 8.97
CA GLY A 60 7.64 14.01 10.33
C GLY A 60 6.44 14.63 11.02
N ILE A 61 5.23 14.29 10.62
CA ILE A 61 3.99 14.80 11.23
C ILE A 61 3.90 14.33 12.67
N THR A 62 3.64 15.28 13.57
CA THR A 62 3.46 15.04 14.99
C THR A 62 2.20 15.68 15.56
N HIS A 63 1.59 16.62 14.85
CA HIS A 63 0.43 17.38 15.30
C HIS A 63 -0.64 17.49 14.23
N ALA A 64 -1.89 17.59 14.68
CA ALA A 64 -3.06 17.88 13.83
C ALA A 64 -3.88 19.02 14.43
N MET A 65 -4.48 19.83 13.54
CA MET A 65 -5.40 20.91 13.93
C MET A 65 -6.61 20.90 12.99
N HIS A 66 -7.80 20.90 13.56
CA HIS A 66 -9.03 20.99 12.77
C HIS A 66 -9.31 22.41 12.30
N LEU A 67 -9.76 22.52 11.04
CA LEU A 67 -10.14 23.77 10.41
C LEU A 67 -11.48 23.57 9.68
N ALA A 68 -12.42 24.47 9.90
CA ALA A 68 -13.73 24.38 9.27
C ALA A 68 -14.25 25.75 8.87
N LEU A 69 -15.20 25.79 7.92
CA LEU A 69 -16.08 26.93 7.77
C LEU A 69 -17.22 26.83 8.77
N GLU A 70 -17.61 27.96 9.37
CA GLU A 70 -18.70 28.02 10.36
C GLU A 70 -20.02 27.52 9.78
N HIS A 71 -20.24 27.73 8.49
CA HIS A 71 -21.40 27.23 7.76
C HIS A 71 -20.98 26.51 6.50
N ASP A 72 -21.82 25.59 6.04
CA ASP A 72 -21.62 24.88 4.79
C ASP A 72 -21.62 25.83 3.58
N GLU A 73 -20.65 25.63 2.71
CA GLU A 73 -20.48 26.43 1.50
C GLU A 73 -20.41 25.54 0.26
N GLU A 74 -20.93 26.06 -0.84
CA GLU A 74 -20.77 25.42 -2.15
C GLU A 74 -19.30 25.56 -2.63
N PRO A 75 -18.72 24.54 -3.27
CA PRO A 75 -17.33 24.59 -3.76
C PRO A 75 -17.06 25.73 -4.74
N THR A 76 -18.10 26.28 -5.36
CA THR A 76 -18.03 27.41 -6.30
C THR A 76 -18.15 28.77 -5.62
N SER A 77 -18.49 28.80 -4.35
CA SER A 77 -18.69 30.07 -3.62
C SER A 77 -17.40 30.88 -3.47
N GLY A 78 -17.55 32.18 -3.28
CA GLY A 78 -16.43 33.08 -2.99
C GLY A 78 -15.76 32.77 -1.65
N ASN A 79 -16.56 32.41 -0.64
CA ASN A 79 -16.10 32.05 0.69
C ASN A 79 -15.27 30.76 0.65
N TYR A 80 -15.73 29.73 -0.05
CA TYR A 80 -14.98 28.48 -0.20
C TYR A 80 -13.62 28.71 -0.88
N ARG A 81 -13.58 29.52 -1.95
CA ARG A 81 -12.31 29.87 -2.63
C ARG A 81 -11.36 30.63 -1.71
N SER A 82 -11.89 31.55 -0.90
CA SER A 82 -11.11 32.31 0.07
C SER A 82 -10.60 31.42 1.21
N PHE A 83 -11.40 30.48 1.66
CA PHE A 83 -11.00 29.47 2.64
C PHE A 83 -9.88 28.58 2.10
N ARG A 84 -10.00 28.11 0.86
CA ARG A 84 -8.92 27.31 0.24
C ARG A 84 -7.61 28.11 0.10
N LYS A 85 -7.69 29.39 -0.23
CA LYS A 85 -6.51 30.25 -0.28
C LYS A 85 -5.88 30.43 1.11
N PHE A 86 -6.71 30.60 2.14
CA PHE A 86 -6.26 30.61 3.51
C PHE A 86 -5.54 29.30 3.90
N LEU A 87 -6.14 28.15 3.60
CA LEU A 87 -5.52 26.84 3.85
C LEU A 87 -4.16 26.70 3.14
N ALA A 88 -4.08 27.10 1.85
CA ALA A 88 -2.83 27.04 1.11
C ALA A 88 -1.74 27.92 1.72
N ASN A 89 -2.08 29.12 2.18
CA ASN A 89 -1.15 30.01 2.87
C ASN A 89 -0.68 29.40 4.21
N LEU A 90 -1.61 28.85 4.99
CA LEU A 90 -1.31 28.24 6.27
C LEU A 90 -0.43 26.99 6.11
N VAL A 91 -0.73 26.15 5.12
CA VAL A 91 0.09 24.99 4.75
C VAL A 91 1.49 25.42 4.32
N SER A 92 1.62 26.46 3.48
CA SER A 92 2.93 26.99 3.07
C SER A 92 3.75 27.52 4.25
N ALA A 93 3.11 28.24 5.18
CA ALA A 93 3.79 28.81 6.31
C ALA A 93 4.17 27.75 7.37
N SER A 94 3.32 26.75 7.60
CA SER A 94 3.55 25.70 8.59
C SER A 94 4.43 24.53 8.09
N GLY A 95 4.68 24.45 6.77
CA GLY A 95 5.33 23.28 6.16
C GLY A 95 4.51 22.00 6.25
N GLY A 96 3.20 22.11 6.53
CA GLY A 96 2.29 20.99 6.71
C GLY A 96 1.47 20.63 5.46
N VAL A 97 0.40 19.89 5.68
CA VAL A 97 -0.63 19.60 4.67
C VAL A 97 -2.02 19.73 5.28
N ALA A 98 -2.99 20.20 4.50
CA ALA A 98 -4.39 20.18 4.91
C ALA A 98 -5.14 19.08 4.14
N PHE A 99 -5.89 18.25 4.86
CA PHE A 99 -6.60 17.10 4.34
C PHE A 99 -8.09 17.19 4.67
N CYS A 100 -8.93 17.02 3.65
CA CYS A 100 -10.37 16.91 3.80
C CYS A 100 -10.79 15.44 3.83
N VAL A 101 -11.28 14.96 4.97
CA VAL A 101 -11.72 13.56 5.11
C VAL A 101 -12.91 13.26 4.20
N ALA A 102 -13.85 14.20 4.05
CA ALA A 102 -15.07 14.00 3.27
C ALA A 102 -14.81 13.81 1.76
N THR A 103 -13.82 14.52 1.20
CA THR A 103 -13.51 14.49 -0.24
C THR A 103 -12.22 13.75 -0.56
N GLY A 104 -11.37 13.50 0.44
CA GLY A 104 -10.00 12.98 0.25
C GLY A 104 -9.06 13.99 -0.41
N GLU A 105 -9.44 15.27 -0.47
CA GLU A 105 -8.62 16.34 -1.03
C GLU A 105 -7.42 16.64 -0.13
N ILE A 106 -6.26 16.88 -0.74
CA ILE A 106 -5.04 17.31 -0.05
C ILE A 106 -4.62 18.67 -0.60
N ILE A 107 -4.35 19.62 0.28
CA ILE A 107 -3.76 20.92 -0.04
C ILE A 107 -2.33 20.94 0.48
N THR A 108 -1.37 21.14 -0.40
CA THR A 108 0.06 21.25 -0.10
C THR A 108 0.54 22.66 -0.42
N GLY A 109 1.52 23.15 0.35
CA GLY A 109 2.19 24.42 0.04
C GLY A 109 3.34 24.23 -0.96
N GLU A 110 3.75 25.30 -1.64
CA GLU A 110 4.89 25.25 -2.57
C GLU A 110 6.21 24.88 -1.88
N ASN A 111 6.33 25.15 -0.57
CA ASN A 111 7.50 24.86 0.26
C ASN A 111 7.31 23.67 1.20
N THR A 112 6.26 22.88 1.03
CA THR A 112 6.15 21.65 1.80
C THR A 112 7.37 20.81 1.45
N HIS A 113 8.12 20.41 2.46
CA HIS A 113 9.08 19.32 2.35
C HIS A 113 8.26 18.05 2.09
N GLY A 114 7.58 18.05 0.94
CA GLY A 114 6.90 16.89 0.42
C GLY A 114 7.93 15.79 0.32
N TYR A 115 7.49 14.58 0.42
CA TYR A 115 8.27 13.39 0.16
C TYR A 115 9.22 13.65 -1.00
N VAL A 116 10.52 13.67 -0.73
CA VAL A 116 11.51 13.63 -1.80
C VAL A 116 11.41 12.24 -2.38
N TYR A 117 10.58 12.09 -3.41
CA TYR A 117 10.56 10.86 -4.17
C TYR A 117 11.94 10.67 -4.78
N PRO A 118 12.60 9.53 -4.50
CA PRO A 118 13.79 9.22 -5.25
C PRO A 118 13.43 9.23 -6.73
N SER A 119 14.23 9.91 -7.55
CA SER A 119 14.04 9.91 -8.99
C SER A 119 14.18 8.46 -9.47
N VAL A 120 13.08 7.84 -9.84
CA VAL A 120 13.06 6.47 -10.33
C VAL A 120 13.56 6.48 -11.76
N ASN A 121 14.71 5.88 -12.01
CA ASN A 121 15.19 5.54 -13.35
C ASN A 121 15.05 4.03 -13.58
N GLU A 122 15.16 3.58 -14.81
CA GLU A 122 14.97 2.19 -15.21
C GLU A 122 16.00 1.21 -14.58
N TYR A 123 17.09 1.74 -14.05
CA TYR A 123 18.17 0.95 -13.47
C TYR A 123 18.17 0.93 -11.93
N MET A 124 17.18 1.54 -11.30
CA MET A 124 17.10 1.52 -9.85
C MET A 124 16.67 0.14 -9.34
N PRO A 125 17.29 -0.33 -8.24
CA PRO A 125 16.80 -1.53 -7.55
C PRO A 125 15.32 -1.40 -7.21
N MET A 126 14.60 -2.50 -7.36
CA MET A 126 13.18 -2.57 -7.08
C MET A 126 12.90 -3.49 -5.92
N LEU A 127 11.87 -3.15 -5.15
CA LEU A 127 11.22 -4.06 -4.21
C LEU A 127 9.95 -4.63 -4.82
N THR A 128 9.64 -5.85 -4.46
CA THR A 128 8.35 -6.46 -4.74
C THR A 128 7.62 -6.74 -3.42
N VAL A 129 6.40 -6.22 -3.33
CA VAL A 129 5.42 -6.59 -2.31
C VAL A 129 4.53 -7.64 -2.93
N ALA A 130 4.61 -8.89 -2.48
CA ALA A 130 3.88 -9.99 -3.10
C ALA A 130 3.09 -10.80 -2.07
N CYS A 131 1.84 -11.10 -2.40
CA CYS A 131 0.97 -12.00 -1.66
C CYS A 131 0.56 -13.19 -2.54
N PHE A 132 0.66 -14.38 -1.99
CA PHE A 132 0.28 -15.64 -2.61
C PHE A 132 -0.91 -16.22 -1.87
N TYR A 133 -1.92 -16.63 -2.62
CA TYR A 133 -3.15 -17.16 -2.07
C TYR A 133 -3.66 -18.34 -2.89
N MET A 134 -4.47 -19.16 -2.24
CA MET A 134 -5.07 -20.33 -2.89
C MET A 134 -6.20 -19.89 -3.82
N PRO A 135 -6.34 -20.50 -4.99
CA PRO A 135 -7.33 -20.10 -5.98
C PRO A 135 -8.74 -20.61 -5.66
N ASP A 136 -9.19 -20.50 -4.43
CA ASP A 136 -10.55 -20.91 -4.03
C ASP A 136 -11.62 -20.02 -4.67
N LYS A 137 -11.27 -18.76 -4.86
CA LYS A 137 -12.09 -17.77 -5.55
C LYS A 137 -11.25 -17.06 -6.61
N PRO A 138 -11.82 -16.72 -7.77
CA PRO A 138 -11.12 -15.92 -8.75
C PRO A 138 -10.83 -14.51 -8.21
N PHE A 139 -9.77 -13.90 -8.72
CA PHE A 139 -9.42 -12.53 -8.34
C PHE A 139 -10.58 -11.55 -8.53
N SER A 140 -11.43 -11.80 -9.53
CA SER A 140 -12.63 -10.99 -9.80
C SER A 140 -13.58 -10.85 -8.61
N ALA A 141 -13.53 -11.77 -7.64
CA ALA A 141 -14.34 -11.69 -6.43
C ALA A 141 -13.81 -10.65 -5.40
N TYR A 142 -12.58 -10.21 -5.56
CA TYR A 142 -11.88 -9.32 -4.62
C TYR A 142 -11.59 -7.93 -5.19
N VAL A 143 -11.84 -7.72 -6.49
CA VAL A 143 -11.36 -6.55 -7.24
C VAL A 143 -11.78 -5.23 -6.61
N GLU A 144 -13.04 -5.07 -6.24
CA GLU A 144 -13.56 -3.81 -5.71
C GLU A 144 -12.89 -3.47 -4.38
N GLU A 145 -12.90 -4.43 -3.45
CA GLU A 145 -12.28 -4.25 -2.13
C GLU A 145 -10.76 -4.05 -2.24
N PHE A 146 -10.11 -4.74 -3.19
CA PHE A 146 -8.68 -4.57 -3.43
C PHE A 146 -8.34 -3.17 -3.96
N VAL A 147 -9.08 -2.66 -4.93
CA VAL A 147 -8.86 -1.32 -5.50
C VAL A 147 -9.15 -0.24 -4.46
N ASP A 148 -10.19 -0.41 -3.65
CA ASP A 148 -10.53 0.52 -2.58
C ASP A 148 -9.48 0.54 -1.46
N GLY A 149 -9.03 -0.64 -1.04
CA GLY A 149 -7.95 -0.75 -0.06
C GLY A 149 -6.62 -0.15 -0.54
N LEU A 150 -6.27 -0.34 -1.82
CA LEU A 150 -5.11 0.34 -2.40
C LEU A 150 -5.29 1.85 -2.44
N ALA A 151 -6.49 2.34 -2.77
CA ALA A 151 -6.78 3.78 -2.78
C ALA A 151 -6.61 4.41 -1.39
N GLU A 152 -6.92 3.67 -0.35
CA GLU A 152 -6.78 4.10 1.04
C GLU A 152 -5.34 3.99 1.53
N LEU A 153 -4.71 2.81 1.36
CA LEU A 153 -3.43 2.48 1.97
C LEU A 153 -2.22 2.93 1.15
N LEU A 154 -2.32 2.89 -0.18
CA LEU A 154 -1.23 3.19 -1.08
C LEU A 154 -1.75 3.79 -2.41
N PRO A 155 -2.27 5.03 -2.40
CA PRO A 155 -2.90 5.64 -3.57
C PRO A 155 -1.97 5.72 -4.80
N PHE A 156 -0.65 5.68 -4.60
CA PHE A 156 0.34 5.57 -5.69
C PHE A 156 0.26 4.27 -6.47
N ALA A 157 -0.33 3.21 -5.89
CA ALA A 157 -0.53 1.94 -6.55
C ALA A 157 -1.76 1.93 -7.49
N LEU A 158 -2.60 2.98 -7.45
CA LEU A 158 -3.68 3.11 -8.41
C LEU A 158 -3.14 3.28 -9.84
N PRO A 159 -3.87 2.83 -10.86
CA PRO A 159 -3.39 2.88 -12.23
C PRO A 159 -3.22 4.32 -12.74
N ARG A 160 -2.23 4.53 -13.58
CA ARG A 160 -2.15 5.63 -14.56
C ARG A 160 -2.51 5.12 -15.95
N ALA A 161 -2.14 3.87 -16.21
CA ALA A 161 -2.49 3.17 -17.43
C ALA A 161 -2.58 1.68 -17.12
N TYR A 162 -3.41 0.96 -17.82
CA TYR A 162 -3.59 -0.47 -17.62
C TYR A 162 -3.81 -1.20 -18.95
N GLY A 163 -3.57 -2.49 -18.96
CA GLY A 163 -3.70 -3.30 -20.16
C GLY A 163 -3.35 -4.76 -19.91
N LYS A 164 -3.18 -5.49 -21.02
CA LYS A 164 -2.81 -6.89 -21.06
C LYS A 164 -1.32 -7.04 -21.37
N ASN A 165 -0.70 -8.06 -20.80
CA ASN A 165 0.62 -8.49 -21.22
C ASN A 165 1.66 -7.35 -21.30
N GLU A 166 1.73 -6.51 -20.27
CA GLU A 166 2.71 -5.42 -20.14
C GLU A 166 2.52 -4.26 -21.15
N THR A 167 1.50 -4.28 -21.98
CA THR A 167 1.21 -3.16 -22.89
C THR A 167 0.04 -2.34 -22.36
N PRO A 168 0.22 -1.04 -22.07
CA PRO A 168 -0.89 -0.19 -21.67
C PRO A 168 -1.84 0.05 -22.85
N GLU A 169 -3.09 -0.32 -22.68
CA GLU A 169 -4.16 -0.15 -23.67
C GLU A 169 -5.09 1.02 -23.30
N TYR A 170 -5.18 1.30 -22.00
CA TYR A 170 -6.10 2.28 -21.45
C TYR A 170 -5.37 3.25 -20.52
N ILE A 171 -5.78 4.52 -20.56
CA ILE A 171 -5.32 5.55 -19.62
C ILE A 171 -6.36 5.70 -18.52
N TYR A 172 -5.91 5.87 -17.28
CA TYR A 172 -6.77 6.07 -16.12
C TYR A 172 -6.64 7.50 -15.60
N SER A 173 -7.72 8.26 -15.63
CA SER A 173 -7.78 9.66 -15.17
C SER A 173 -8.45 9.83 -13.79
N GLY A 174 -8.90 8.73 -13.20
CA GLY A 174 -9.62 8.71 -11.92
C GLY A 174 -11.14 8.60 -12.05
N ASN A 175 -11.71 9.01 -13.18
CA ASN A 175 -13.14 8.92 -13.43
C ASN A 175 -13.59 7.55 -13.95
N GLU A 176 -12.66 6.74 -14.41
CA GLU A 176 -12.91 5.43 -15.03
C GLU A 176 -12.78 4.28 -14.04
N LYS A 177 -12.98 4.51 -12.73
CA LYS A 177 -12.85 3.46 -11.71
C LYS A 177 -13.67 2.21 -12.05
N GLN A 178 -14.92 2.40 -12.47
CA GLN A 178 -15.79 1.27 -12.80
C GLN A 178 -15.28 0.51 -14.05
N GLN A 179 -14.85 1.21 -15.09
CA GLN A 179 -14.27 0.60 -16.27
C GLN A 179 -13.00 -0.20 -15.94
N PHE A 180 -12.16 0.32 -15.06
CA PHE A 180 -10.98 -0.39 -14.58
C PHE A 180 -11.35 -1.65 -13.77
N ILE A 181 -12.34 -1.56 -12.89
CA ILE A 181 -12.85 -2.70 -12.14
C ILE A 181 -13.41 -3.77 -13.09
N ASP A 182 -14.17 -3.39 -14.11
CA ASP A 182 -14.75 -4.32 -15.08
C ASP A 182 -13.64 -4.99 -15.92
N PHE A 183 -12.60 -4.24 -16.28
CA PHE A 183 -11.42 -4.79 -16.93
C PHE A 183 -10.73 -5.86 -16.05
N LEU A 184 -10.48 -5.54 -14.78
CA LEU A 184 -9.86 -6.48 -13.83
C LEU A 184 -10.70 -7.74 -13.61
N LYS A 185 -12.03 -7.62 -13.66
CA LYS A 185 -12.94 -8.77 -13.54
C LYS A 185 -12.89 -9.73 -14.74
N THR A 186 -12.50 -9.23 -15.88
CA THR A 186 -12.52 -10.01 -17.14
C THR A 186 -11.16 -10.55 -17.55
N GLU A 187 -10.08 -9.86 -17.22
CA GLU A 187 -8.73 -10.20 -17.68
C GLU A 187 -8.06 -11.27 -16.81
N GLN A 188 -7.27 -12.14 -17.47
CA GLN A 188 -6.58 -13.24 -16.78
C GLN A 188 -5.29 -12.82 -16.09
N ALA A 189 -4.55 -11.90 -16.70
CA ALA A 189 -3.26 -11.41 -16.20
C ALA A 189 -3.19 -9.90 -16.40
N PRO A 190 -4.04 -9.14 -15.69
CA PRO A 190 -4.02 -7.70 -15.81
C PRO A 190 -2.73 -7.14 -15.21
N VAL A 191 -2.19 -6.15 -15.92
CA VAL A 191 -1.07 -5.33 -15.47
C VAL A 191 -1.48 -3.90 -15.55
N TRP A 192 -1.15 -3.12 -14.53
CA TRP A 192 -1.25 -1.68 -14.64
C TRP A 192 0.00 -0.98 -14.15
N TYR A 193 0.26 0.16 -14.79
CA TYR A 193 1.34 1.06 -14.46
C TYR A 193 0.83 2.10 -13.49
N ALA A 194 1.52 2.23 -12.39
CA ALA A 194 1.15 3.06 -11.26
C ALA A 194 1.90 4.40 -11.26
N THR A 195 1.71 5.19 -10.24
CA THR A 195 2.44 6.44 -10.05
C THR A 195 3.74 6.17 -9.29
N LYS A 196 4.86 6.64 -9.84
CA LYS A 196 6.17 6.53 -9.17
C LYS A 196 6.06 7.06 -7.73
N PRO A 197 6.71 6.40 -6.77
CA PRO A 197 7.71 5.34 -6.89
C PRO A 197 7.16 3.92 -7.03
N VAL A 198 5.83 3.71 -7.01
CA VAL A 198 5.22 2.45 -7.43
C VAL A 198 5.25 2.39 -8.94
N THR A 199 5.78 1.34 -9.53
CA THR A 199 5.92 1.24 -10.98
C THR A 199 4.77 0.51 -11.63
N HIS A 200 4.46 -0.68 -11.13
CA HIS A 200 3.37 -1.49 -11.67
C HIS A 200 2.81 -2.44 -10.61
N VAL A 201 1.60 -2.91 -10.88
CA VAL A 201 0.94 -3.99 -10.15
C VAL A 201 0.59 -5.08 -11.15
N LEU A 202 0.93 -6.31 -10.78
CA LEU A 202 0.72 -7.51 -11.57
C LEU A 202 -0.18 -8.47 -10.80
N ILE A 203 -1.15 -9.05 -11.50
CA ILE A 203 -2.01 -10.09 -10.95
C ILE A 203 -1.85 -11.34 -11.79
N SER A 204 -1.66 -12.47 -11.12
CA SER A 204 -1.66 -13.79 -11.71
C SER A 204 -2.77 -14.61 -11.05
N ASP A 205 -3.89 -14.74 -11.76
CA ASP A 205 -5.04 -15.50 -11.27
C ASP A 205 -4.96 -16.94 -11.76
N ALA A 206 -4.65 -17.86 -10.86
CA ALA A 206 -4.49 -19.27 -11.16
C ALA A 206 -5.82 -19.99 -11.45
N THR A 207 -6.97 -19.39 -11.12
CA THR A 207 -8.29 -19.98 -11.44
C THR A 207 -8.58 -19.98 -12.93
N ARG A 208 -7.91 -19.10 -13.68
CA ARG A 208 -8.14 -18.87 -15.12
C ARG A 208 -7.11 -19.53 -16.02
N GLY A 209 -6.09 -20.19 -15.45
CA GLY A 209 -5.03 -20.85 -16.19
C GLY A 209 -5.10 -22.36 -16.08
N VAL A 210 -4.93 -23.07 -17.19
CA VAL A 210 -4.72 -24.52 -17.17
C VAL A 210 -3.25 -24.74 -16.80
N SER A 211 -2.94 -25.00 -15.52
CA SER A 211 -1.65 -25.60 -15.18
C SER A 211 -1.75 -27.11 -15.37
N ALA A 212 -0.72 -27.69 -15.93
CA ALA A 212 -0.67 -29.12 -16.20
C ALA A 212 -0.85 -29.99 -14.93
N ASP A 213 -0.63 -29.42 -13.74
CA ASP A 213 -0.70 -30.09 -12.44
C ASP A 213 -1.86 -29.64 -11.54
N GLY A 214 -2.66 -28.67 -11.98
CA GLY A 214 -3.84 -28.20 -11.23
C GLY A 214 -3.56 -27.43 -9.95
N PHE A 215 -2.30 -27.10 -9.64
CA PHE A 215 -1.86 -26.57 -8.34
C PHE A 215 -1.19 -25.20 -8.40
N ARG A 216 -1.59 -24.32 -9.26
CA ARG A 216 -1.06 -22.94 -9.26
C ARG A 216 -1.61 -22.13 -8.09
N ALA A 217 -0.73 -21.41 -7.39
CA ALA A 217 -1.14 -20.34 -6.51
C ALA A 217 -1.47 -19.08 -7.31
N SER A 218 -2.47 -18.34 -6.86
CA SER A 218 -2.71 -16.97 -7.33
C SER A 218 -1.75 -16.02 -6.66
N ARG A 219 -1.41 -14.92 -7.34
CA ARG A 219 -0.46 -13.93 -6.83
C ARG A 219 -0.90 -12.53 -7.19
N VAL A 220 -0.76 -11.63 -6.23
CA VAL A 220 -0.76 -10.17 -6.44
C VAL A 220 0.62 -9.65 -6.08
N ALA A 221 1.22 -8.83 -6.93
CA ALA A 221 2.54 -8.27 -6.73
C ALA A 221 2.59 -6.79 -7.14
N LEU A 222 3.15 -5.96 -6.27
CA LEU A 222 3.43 -4.56 -6.53
C LEU A 222 4.94 -4.37 -6.62
N SER A 223 5.40 -3.66 -7.64
CA SER A 223 6.81 -3.27 -7.79
C SER A 223 7.00 -1.82 -7.40
N VAL A 224 7.95 -1.58 -6.51
CA VAL A 224 8.22 -0.27 -5.91
C VAL A 224 9.72 0.01 -5.95
N CYS A 225 10.13 1.27 -6.15
CA CYS A 225 11.54 1.64 -6.07
C CYS A 225 12.12 1.30 -4.68
N ALA A 226 13.24 0.57 -4.63
CA ALA A 226 13.83 0.11 -3.38
C ALA A 226 14.25 1.26 -2.44
N ALA A 227 14.60 2.43 -2.99
CA ALA A 227 14.99 3.58 -2.20
C ALA A 227 13.89 4.08 -1.23
N VAL A 228 12.62 3.73 -1.47
CA VAL A 228 11.55 4.10 -0.54
C VAL A 228 11.64 3.37 0.80
N TRP A 229 12.34 2.25 0.85
CA TRP A 229 12.51 1.48 2.09
C TRP A 229 13.28 2.23 3.18
N GLU A 230 14.07 3.22 2.80
CA GLU A 230 14.79 4.09 3.73
C GLU A 230 13.84 5.03 4.50
N TYR A 231 12.61 5.22 4.03
CA TYR A 231 11.63 6.12 4.63
C TYR A 231 10.64 5.33 5.51
N PRO A 232 10.54 5.64 6.81
CA PRO A 232 9.68 4.91 7.75
C PRO A 232 8.21 4.84 7.33
N GLU A 233 7.69 5.90 6.72
CA GLU A 233 6.31 6.00 6.27
C GLU A 233 6.01 5.05 5.12
N TRP A 234 6.98 4.91 4.20
CA TRP A 234 6.86 3.94 3.12
C TRP A 234 6.94 2.51 3.64
N ARG A 235 7.85 2.24 4.56
CA ARG A 235 7.92 0.93 5.23
C ARG A 235 6.57 0.58 5.88
N TYR A 236 6.03 1.55 6.63
CA TYR A 236 4.71 1.39 7.26
C TYR A 236 3.61 1.13 6.22
N ALA A 237 3.48 1.95 5.19
CA ALA A 237 2.44 1.82 4.18
C ALA A 237 2.55 0.48 3.41
N LEU A 238 3.77 0.09 2.98
CA LEU A 238 3.98 -1.17 2.28
C LEU A 238 3.67 -2.38 3.16
N THR A 239 4.01 -2.32 4.45
CA THR A 239 3.66 -3.35 5.43
C THR A 239 2.15 -3.44 5.62
N ARG A 240 1.45 -2.32 5.72
CA ARG A 240 -0.03 -2.30 5.80
C ARG A 240 -0.70 -2.84 4.54
N VAL A 241 -0.17 -2.54 3.37
CA VAL A 241 -0.66 -3.13 2.10
C VAL A 241 -0.46 -4.66 2.11
N LEU A 242 0.68 -5.15 2.60
CA LEU A 242 0.93 -6.58 2.71
C LEU A 242 -0.05 -7.25 3.67
N GLU A 243 -0.28 -6.65 4.84
CA GLU A 243 -1.26 -7.10 5.84
C GLU A 243 -2.69 -7.13 5.27
N PHE A 244 -3.06 -6.08 4.56
CA PHE A 244 -4.34 -5.99 3.86
C PHE A 244 -4.51 -7.12 2.84
N MET A 245 -3.51 -7.35 1.99
CA MET A 245 -3.56 -8.43 1.01
C MET A 245 -3.65 -9.81 1.68
N MET A 246 -2.90 -10.05 2.76
CA MET A 246 -2.98 -11.29 3.53
C MET A 246 -4.39 -11.52 4.08
N THR A 247 -5.03 -10.47 4.58
CA THR A 247 -6.40 -10.54 5.10
C THR A 247 -7.42 -10.75 3.98
N LEU A 248 -7.35 -9.95 2.93
CA LEU A 248 -8.32 -9.95 1.84
C LEU A 248 -8.35 -11.28 1.08
N PHE A 249 -7.17 -11.82 0.79
CA PHE A 249 -7.03 -13.03 -0.02
C PHE A 249 -6.92 -14.33 0.79
N ASP A 250 -6.99 -14.27 2.12
CA ASP A 250 -6.63 -15.39 3.00
C ASP A 250 -5.26 -15.98 2.57
N GLY A 251 -4.27 -15.08 2.48
CA GLY A 251 -2.96 -15.39 1.92
C GLY A 251 -2.22 -16.44 2.75
N PHE A 252 -1.61 -17.42 2.10
CA PHE A 252 -0.80 -18.42 2.80
C PHE A 252 0.66 -18.01 2.93
N PHE A 253 1.11 -17.08 2.09
CA PHE A 253 2.47 -16.55 2.09
C PHE A 253 2.51 -15.15 1.48
N ALA A 254 3.29 -14.25 2.09
CA ALA A 254 3.55 -12.95 1.51
C ALA A 254 4.92 -12.41 1.94
N GLN A 255 5.48 -11.47 1.16
CA GLN A 255 6.77 -10.88 1.47
C GLN A 255 6.96 -9.51 0.84
N ILE A 256 7.86 -8.73 1.45
CA ILE A 256 8.49 -7.56 0.82
C ILE A 256 9.96 -7.92 0.62
N VAL A 257 10.41 -7.97 -0.62
CA VAL A 257 11.72 -8.53 -0.99
C VAL A 257 12.32 -7.74 -2.16
N PRO A 258 13.66 -7.63 -2.27
CA PRO A 258 14.30 -7.19 -3.50
C PRO A 258 13.78 -7.99 -4.70
N SER A 259 13.42 -7.32 -5.79
CA SER A 259 12.72 -7.96 -6.90
C SER A 259 13.51 -9.10 -7.56
N GLU A 260 14.84 -9.02 -7.54
CA GLU A 260 15.72 -10.08 -8.03
C GLU A 260 15.71 -11.34 -7.14
N GLN A 261 15.25 -11.23 -5.91
CA GLN A 261 15.11 -12.33 -4.95
C GLN A 261 13.72 -12.94 -4.96
N LEU A 262 12.74 -12.26 -5.61
CA LEU A 262 11.43 -12.82 -5.78
C LEU A 262 11.55 -14.07 -6.65
N GLY A 263 11.29 -15.22 -6.07
CA GLY A 263 11.24 -16.47 -6.84
C GLY A 263 10.24 -16.33 -8.00
N THR A 264 10.64 -16.73 -9.19
CA THR A 264 9.82 -16.65 -10.42
C THR A 264 8.56 -17.50 -10.35
N ALA A 265 8.36 -18.22 -9.26
CA ALA A 265 7.46 -19.33 -9.28
C ALA A 265 6.18 -19.07 -8.51
N ALA A 266 5.11 -19.05 -9.25
CA ALA A 266 3.81 -19.47 -8.76
C ALA A 266 3.80 -20.93 -8.21
N TRP A 267 4.95 -21.53 -7.96
CA TRP A 267 5.13 -22.96 -7.66
C TRP A 267 5.64 -23.23 -6.23
N TRP A 268 6.14 -22.25 -5.52
CA TRP A 268 6.75 -22.45 -4.20
C TRP A 268 5.74 -22.53 -3.03
N TRP A 269 4.44 -22.52 -3.34
CA TRP A 269 3.42 -23.00 -2.40
C TRP A 269 3.68 -24.44 -1.90
N GLN A 270 4.61 -25.15 -2.49
CA GLN A 270 5.15 -26.44 -2.00
C GLN A 270 6.24 -26.25 -0.95
N GLY A 271 6.60 -25.02 -0.62
CA GLY A 271 7.58 -24.66 0.37
C GLY A 271 7.76 -23.15 0.43
N ILE A 272 8.47 -22.68 1.42
CA ILE A 272 8.77 -21.27 1.66
C ILE A 272 10.11 -20.96 0.99
N PRO A 273 10.32 -19.78 0.35
CA PRO A 273 11.60 -19.38 -0.20
C PRO A 273 12.65 -19.22 0.91
N GLN A 274 13.91 -19.49 0.58
CA GLN A 274 15.02 -19.36 1.52
C GLN A 274 15.23 -17.91 1.97
N SER A 275 15.03 -16.95 1.08
CA SER A 275 15.07 -15.51 1.41
C SER A 275 13.70 -15.05 1.85
N THR A 276 13.63 -14.45 3.02
CA THR A 276 12.39 -13.90 3.59
C THR A 276 12.23 -12.41 3.32
N GLY A 277 13.28 -11.74 2.80
CA GLY A 277 13.24 -10.30 2.49
C GLY A 277 13.17 -9.41 3.73
N TYR A 278 12.58 -8.23 3.56
CA TYR A 278 12.42 -7.23 4.62
C TYR A 278 11.20 -7.49 5.52
N VAL A 279 10.13 -8.01 4.95
CA VAL A 279 8.93 -8.43 5.67
C VAL A 279 8.50 -9.78 5.13
N PHE A 280 8.10 -10.63 6.02
CA PHE A 280 7.70 -12.00 5.75
C PHE A 280 6.39 -12.29 6.47
N ALA A 281 5.43 -12.83 5.77
CA ALA A 281 4.15 -13.21 6.36
C ALA A 281 3.77 -14.64 5.96
N VAL A 282 3.23 -15.37 6.90
CA VAL A 282 2.73 -16.73 6.70
C VAL A 282 1.32 -16.87 7.23
N GLY A 283 0.45 -17.41 6.39
CA GLY A 283 -0.88 -17.80 6.74
C GLY A 283 -1.01 -19.32 6.88
N LYS A 284 -2.22 -19.82 6.87
CA LYS A 284 -2.50 -21.25 6.85
C LYS A 284 -2.02 -21.86 5.52
N PRO A 285 -1.41 -23.05 5.52
CA PRO A 285 -1.16 -23.95 6.65
C PRO A 285 0.16 -23.70 7.39
N TYR A 286 1.01 -22.76 6.94
CA TYR A 286 2.38 -22.61 7.43
C TYR A 286 2.47 -22.15 8.89
N MET A 287 1.48 -21.37 9.39
CA MET A 287 1.48 -20.87 10.76
C MET A 287 1.68 -21.96 11.82
N SER A 288 1.10 -23.13 11.61
CA SER A 288 1.21 -24.25 12.55
C SER A 288 2.54 -24.99 12.49
N LEU A 289 3.32 -24.76 11.43
CA LEU A 289 4.56 -25.46 11.15
C LEU A 289 5.81 -24.65 11.51
N ILE A 290 5.65 -23.33 11.73
CA ILE A 290 6.73 -22.43 12.10
C ILE A 290 6.60 -22.10 13.59
N PRO A 291 7.56 -22.51 14.44
CA PRO A 291 7.44 -22.40 15.91
C PRO A 291 7.23 -20.95 16.39
N ASP A 292 7.87 -19.98 15.76
CA ASP A 292 7.84 -18.57 16.16
C ASP A 292 6.52 -17.85 15.80
N CYS A 293 5.61 -18.47 15.04
CA CYS A 293 4.33 -17.83 14.70
C CYS A 293 3.43 -17.55 15.92
N GLY A 294 3.73 -18.14 17.07
CA GLY A 294 3.05 -17.86 18.34
C GLY A 294 3.76 -16.83 19.22
N SER A 295 4.96 -16.38 18.87
CA SER A 295 5.82 -15.57 19.73
C SER A 295 5.49 -14.07 19.68
N GLU A 296 6.08 -13.29 20.61
CA GLU A 296 6.01 -11.82 20.64
C GLU A 296 6.82 -11.13 19.52
N LYS A 297 7.55 -11.90 18.69
CA LYS A 297 8.33 -11.38 17.57
C LYS A 297 7.47 -10.95 16.38
N ASN A 298 6.19 -11.27 16.39
CA ASN A 298 5.28 -10.89 15.31
C ASN A 298 5.03 -9.39 15.33
N ILE A 299 5.22 -8.72 14.19
CA ILE A 299 4.84 -7.30 14.02
C ILE A 299 3.33 -7.13 13.81
N SER A 300 2.66 -8.14 13.29
CA SER A 300 1.21 -8.22 13.21
C SER A 300 0.79 -9.68 13.32
N LYS A 301 -0.18 -9.95 14.15
CA LYS A 301 -0.75 -11.30 14.34
C LYS A 301 -2.27 -11.18 14.41
N ASN A 302 -2.90 -11.97 13.60
CA ASN A 302 -4.33 -12.25 13.73
C ASN A 302 -4.56 -13.78 13.62
N ASP A 303 -5.81 -14.22 13.68
CA ASP A 303 -6.13 -15.65 13.62
C ASP A 303 -5.85 -16.26 12.23
N GLY A 304 -5.56 -15.45 11.20
CA GLY A 304 -5.31 -15.87 9.82
C GLY A 304 -3.84 -15.97 9.44
N PHE A 305 -2.97 -15.13 9.99
CA PHE A 305 -1.54 -15.08 9.62
C PHE A 305 -0.66 -14.51 10.73
N ALA A 306 0.65 -14.73 10.61
CA ALA A 306 1.71 -14.09 11.39
C ALA A 306 2.67 -13.34 10.46
N MET A 307 3.09 -12.15 10.86
CA MET A 307 3.99 -11.30 10.09
C MET A 307 5.23 -10.94 10.90
N PHE A 308 6.39 -10.91 10.25
CA PHE A 308 7.69 -10.66 10.82
C PHE A 308 8.45 -9.66 9.98
N ASP A 309 9.27 -8.82 10.59
CA ASP A 309 10.23 -7.96 9.90
C ASP A 309 11.64 -8.58 9.91
N GLU A 310 12.57 -7.91 9.22
CA GLU A 310 13.97 -8.33 9.10
C GLU A 310 14.71 -8.47 10.44
N ASN A 311 14.23 -7.81 11.52
CA ASN A 311 14.85 -7.84 12.83
C ASN A 311 14.34 -9.01 13.69
N ALA A 312 13.23 -9.61 13.31
CA ALA A 312 12.54 -10.63 14.10
C ALA A 312 12.12 -11.85 13.26
N LEU A 313 12.86 -12.17 12.20
CA LEU A 313 12.56 -13.30 11.33
C LEU A 313 12.43 -14.62 12.11
N PRO A 314 11.43 -15.45 11.78
CA PRO A 314 11.27 -16.73 12.42
C PRO A 314 12.33 -17.73 11.94
N ILE A 315 12.63 -18.73 12.76
CA ILE A 315 13.43 -19.86 12.32
C ILE A 315 12.53 -20.75 11.46
N ILE A 316 12.79 -20.77 10.15
CA ILE A 316 12.05 -21.62 9.22
C ILE A 316 12.67 -23.00 9.22
N PRO A 317 11.90 -24.06 9.55
CA PRO A 317 12.38 -25.43 9.43
C PRO A 317 12.88 -25.73 8.03
N GLN A 318 14.03 -26.40 7.92
CA GLN A 318 14.70 -26.67 6.65
C GLN A 318 13.80 -27.43 5.65
N GLU A 319 12.96 -28.32 6.16
CA GLU A 319 12.00 -29.10 5.38
C GLU A 319 10.89 -28.26 4.73
N LEU A 320 10.68 -27.02 5.22
CA LEU A 320 9.70 -26.10 4.65
C LEU A 320 10.29 -25.22 3.56
N ILE A 321 11.61 -25.21 3.39
CA ILE A 321 12.27 -24.35 2.40
C ILE A 321 12.21 -25.02 1.04
N SER A 322 11.55 -24.35 0.09
CA SER A 322 11.53 -24.77 -1.32
C SER A 322 12.70 -24.14 -2.06
N ILE A 323 13.55 -24.97 -2.63
CA ILE A 323 14.66 -24.52 -3.48
C ILE A 323 14.37 -24.96 -4.91
N PRO A 324 13.99 -24.04 -5.81
CA PRO A 324 13.77 -24.41 -7.21
C PRO A 324 15.08 -24.88 -7.81
N LYS A 325 15.07 -26.07 -8.42
CA LYS A 325 16.20 -26.56 -9.21
C LYS A 325 16.33 -25.71 -10.45
N ARG A 326 17.45 -24.99 -10.59
CA ARG A 326 17.76 -24.30 -11.84
C ARG A 326 17.87 -25.30 -12.97
N ASN A 327 17.07 -25.14 -13.98
CA ASN A 327 17.06 -26.03 -15.11
C ASN A 327 17.96 -25.49 -16.22
N ALA A 328 19.04 -26.20 -16.55
CA ALA A 328 19.99 -25.82 -17.58
C ALA A 328 19.41 -25.79 -19.02
N HIS A 329 18.17 -26.24 -19.22
CA HIS A 329 17.63 -26.52 -20.55
C HIS A 329 16.33 -25.83 -20.91
N ASN A 330 15.94 -24.75 -20.24
CA ASN A 330 14.69 -24.01 -20.55
C ASN A 330 13.41 -24.88 -20.65
N ARG A 331 13.39 -26.06 -20.06
CA ARG A 331 12.16 -26.85 -19.98
C ARG A 331 11.21 -26.27 -18.93
N ALA A 332 9.92 -26.53 -19.10
CA ALA A 332 8.93 -26.19 -18.09
C ALA A 332 9.34 -26.76 -16.72
N ILE A 333 9.31 -25.93 -15.69
CA ILE A 333 9.55 -26.35 -14.31
C ILE A 333 8.35 -27.21 -13.89
N THR A 334 8.63 -28.41 -13.40
CA THR A 334 7.61 -29.34 -12.92
C THR A 334 7.71 -29.48 -11.40
N ARG A 335 6.69 -30.11 -10.79
CA ARG A 335 6.65 -30.40 -9.37
C ARG A 335 7.93 -31.14 -8.88
N ASP A 336 8.45 -32.04 -9.68
CA ASP A 336 9.62 -32.86 -9.34
C ASP A 336 10.94 -32.06 -9.35
N ASP A 337 10.92 -30.84 -9.91
CA ASP A 337 12.07 -29.94 -9.94
C ASP A 337 12.26 -29.20 -8.60
N PHE A 338 11.30 -29.26 -7.68
CA PHE A 338 11.42 -28.71 -6.34
C PHE A 338 11.92 -29.74 -5.35
N THR A 339 12.72 -29.30 -4.36
CA THR A 339 13.00 -30.12 -3.19
C THR A 339 11.66 -30.38 -2.50
N PRO A 340 11.29 -31.64 -2.23
CA PRO A 340 10.03 -31.91 -1.57
C PRO A 340 10.06 -31.21 -0.21
N ALA A 341 9.29 -30.15 -0.07
CA ALA A 341 8.88 -29.70 1.23
C ALA A 341 8.20 -30.88 1.91
N ALA A 342 8.51 -31.12 3.18
CA ALA A 342 7.77 -32.08 3.98
C ALA A 342 6.30 -31.90 3.63
N SER A 343 5.62 -33.00 3.34
CA SER A 343 4.28 -32.99 2.78
C SER A 343 3.34 -32.11 3.61
N ILE A 344 3.36 -30.83 3.30
CA ILE A 344 2.41 -29.89 3.88
C ILE A 344 1.10 -30.33 3.24
N PRO A 345 0.16 -30.87 4.01
CA PRO A 345 -1.14 -31.13 3.48
C PRO A 345 -1.74 -29.76 3.16
N LEU A 346 -1.55 -29.29 1.95
CA LEU A 346 -2.40 -28.27 1.39
C LEU A 346 -3.77 -28.94 1.33
N THR A 347 -4.44 -28.93 2.45
CA THR A 347 -5.84 -29.32 2.55
C THR A 347 -6.67 -28.23 1.86
N THR A 348 -6.47 -28.14 0.57
CA THR A 348 -7.52 -27.64 -0.29
C THR A 348 -8.59 -28.71 -0.25
N GLY A 349 -9.77 -28.37 0.18
CA GLY A 349 -10.94 -29.27 0.14
C GLY A 349 -11.36 -29.67 -1.27
N ARG A 350 -10.43 -29.87 -2.17
CA ARG A 350 -10.60 -30.50 -3.45
C ARG A 350 -10.19 -31.96 -3.32
N ASN A 351 -11.16 -32.78 -2.93
CA ASN A 351 -11.14 -34.17 -3.37
C ASN A 351 -11.04 -34.13 -4.90
N VAL A 352 -9.93 -34.62 -5.42
CA VAL A 352 -9.78 -34.97 -6.82
C VAL A 352 -10.73 -36.10 -7.14
#